data_5c62ca4d4ac201db9e6dc4d61155af8a
#
_entry.id   5c62ca4d4ac201db9e6dc4d61155af8a
#
_cell.length_a   1.000
_cell.length_b   1.000
_cell.length_c   1.000
_cell.angle_alpha   90.00
_cell.angle_beta   90.00
_cell.angle_gamma   90.00
#
_symmetry.space_group_name_H-M   'P 1'
#
loop_
_entity.id
_entity.type
_entity.pdbx_description
1 polymer ?
#
loop_
_entity_poly.entity_id
_entity_poly.type
_entity_poly.pdbx_seq_one_letter_code
_entity_poly.pdbx_strand_id
1 'polypeptide(L)'
;MRSAHFHTTDNGLSLLHATSIFPATNNKYWGRMFVWFDTMPTAPMWAHWSIVGAVGSGNDTEVRLGGQYDGSKNRFGVGTDHGPTGDWTNLDEDPGNPVPVDSWVCVEWLHDGGADETRFFWDGVEHPSLHTTATDHGGPQSQQYVLPDFEDVFVGWWLYQPGTTPGQFDVWIDEVALDDSRIGCSL
;
A
#
# COMPACT_ATOMS: atom_id res chain seq x y z
N MET A 1 21.04 -9.82 9.54
CA MET A 1 19.91 -9.06 9.01
C MET A 1 18.83 -9.01 10.10
N ARG A 2 18.17 -7.90 10.34
CA ARG A 2 17.14 -7.76 11.38
C ARG A 2 15.94 -7.10 10.73
N SER A 3 14.87 -7.87 10.48
CA SER A 3 13.60 -7.36 9.99
C SER A 3 12.67 -6.97 11.14
N ALA A 4 11.76 -6.04 10.88
CA ALA A 4 10.63 -5.77 11.77
C ALA A 4 9.56 -6.85 11.57
N HIS A 5 9.03 -7.38 12.66
CA HIS A 5 7.98 -8.39 12.67
C HIS A 5 6.66 -7.75 13.12
N PHE A 6 5.64 -7.88 12.29
CA PHE A 6 4.30 -7.40 12.52
C PHE A 6 3.39 -8.60 12.70
N HIS A 7 2.84 -8.76 13.90
CA HIS A 7 1.89 -9.82 14.22
C HIS A 7 0.53 -9.21 14.54
N THR A 8 -0.52 -9.74 13.93
CA THR A 8 -1.90 -9.34 14.20
C THR A 8 -2.82 -10.55 14.29
N THR A 9 -3.97 -10.35 14.92
CA THR A 9 -5.06 -11.31 14.95
C THR A 9 -6.30 -10.69 14.33
N ASP A 10 -7.00 -11.48 13.49
CA ASP A 10 -8.19 -11.08 12.76
C ASP A 10 -7.97 -9.75 12.00
N ASN A 11 -8.88 -8.78 12.09
CA ASN A 11 -8.78 -7.45 11.48
C ASN A 11 -7.89 -6.47 12.27
N GLY A 12 -6.78 -6.96 12.78
CA GLY A 12 -5.84 -6.15 13.56
C GLY A 12 -4.93 -5.27 12.70
N LEU A 13 -4.26 -4.35 13.38
CA LEU A 13 -3.22 -3.53 12.78
C LEU A 13 -1.96 -3.53 13.64
N SER A 14 -0.80 -3.48 12.97
CA SER A 14 0.51 -3.30 13.58
C SER A 14 1.35 -2.46 12.61
N LEU A 15 1.72 -1.25 13.01
CA LEU A 15 2.30 -0.24 12.10
C LEU A 15 3.49 0.47 12.73
N LEU A 16 4.41 0.90 11.90
CA LEU A 16 5.48 1.86 12.18
C LEU A 16 5.20 3.14 11.39
N HIS A 17 5.36 4.28 12.03
CA HIS A 17 5.13 5.60 11.44
C HIS A 17 6.44 6.34 11.20
N ALA A 18 6.51 7.06 10.09
CA ALA A 18 7.61 7.94 9.74
C ALA A 18 7.08 9.33 9.37
N THR A 19 7.37 10.30 10.23
CA THR A 19 6.97 11.71 10.07
C THR A 19 8.17 12.62 9.77
N SER A 20 9.38 12.16 10.04
CA SER A 20 10.59 13.00 10.03
C SER A 20 11.06 13.43 8.63
N ILE A 21 10.53 12.83 7.57
CA ILE A 21 10.83 13.21 6.19
C ILE A 21 9.95 14.36 5.68
N PHE A 22 8.90 14.69 6.43
CA PHE A 22 7.93 15.71 6.03
C PHE A 22 8.22 17.11 6.62
N PRO A 23 7.84 18.17 5.91
CA PRO A 23 7.24 18.16 4.58
C PRO A 23 8.22 17.71 3.50
N ALA A 24 7.78 16.81 2.63
CA ALA A 24 8.57 16.36 1.50
C ALA A 24 8.64 17.44 0.40
N THR A 25 9.75 17.49 -0.33
CA THR A 25 9.94 18.45 -1.42
C THR A 25 8.85 18.29 -2.49
N ASN A 26 8.12 19.37 -2.78
CA ASN A 26 6.99 19.39 -3.71
C ASN A 26 5.88 18.40 -3.36
N ASN A 27 5.73 18.07 -2.08
CA ASN A 27 4.75 17.07 -1.61
C ASN A 27 4.90 15.70 -2.30
N LYS A 28 6.14 15.27 -2.52
CA LYS A 28 6.46 14.07 -3.29
C LYS A 28 7.52 13.25 -2.60
N TYR A 29 7.35 11.93 -2.55
CA TYR A 29 8.36 11.01 -2.07
C TYR A 29 8.24 9.63 -2.73
N TRP A 30 9.36 8.94 -2.79
CA TRP A 30 9.49 7.54 -3.12
C TRP A 30 9.67 6.74 -1.85
N GLY A 31 9.11 5.54 -1.83
CA GLY A 31 9.37 4.57 -0.79
C GLY A 31 9.79 3.23 -1.36
N ARG A 32 10.55 2.49 -0.58
CA ARG A 32 10.91 1.10 -0.85
C ARG A 32 10.92 0.33 0.45
N MET A 33 10.50 -0.94 0.39
CA MET A 33 10.71 -1.94 1.45
C MET A 33 10.79 -3.33 0.84
N PHE A 34 11.40 -4.25 1.57
CA PHE A 34 11.23 -5.68 1.33
C PHE A 34 10.19 -6.20 2.31
N VAL A 35 9.23 -6.96 1.80
CA VAL A 35 8.15 -7.55 2.59
C VAL A 35 8.11 -9.06 2.41
N TRP A 36 7.84 -9.76 3.50
CA TRP A 36 7.61 -11.21 3.53
C TRP A 36 6.26 -11.44 4.19
N PHE A 37 5.40 -12.18 3.53
CA PHE A 37 4.13 -12.65 4.08
C PHE A 37 4.23 -14.13 4.41
N ASP A 38 3.96 -14.52 5.68
CA ASP A 38 3.83 -15.92 6.06
C ASP A 38 2.55 -16.52 5.47
N THR A 39 1.46 -15.82 5.69
CA THR A 39 0.13 -16.19 5.18
C THR A 39 -0.62 -14.96 4.72
N MET A 40 -1.61 -15.19 3.84
CA MET A 40 -2.51 -14.16 3.35
C MET A 40 -3.97 -14.55 3.60
N PRO A 41 -4.90 -13.61 3.72
CA PRO A 41 -6.30 -13.91 3.93
C PRO A 41 -6.89 -14.74 2.77
N THR A 42 -7.68 -15.75 3.11
CA THR A 42 -8.41 -16.60 2.15
C THR A 42 -9.93 -16.52 2.35
N ALA A 43 -10.38 -15.69 3.28
CA ALA A 43 -11.76 -15.32 3.55
C ALA A 43 -11.80 -14.09 4.47
N PRO A 44 -12.89 -13.29 4.44
CA PRO A 44 -13.96 -13.34 3.45
C PRO A 44 -13.49 -12.85 2.07
N MET A 45 -14.27 -13.07 1.03
CA MET A 45 -14.06 -12.38 -0.25
C MET A 45 -14.05 -10.86 -0.01
N TRP A 46 -13.13 -10.15 -0.65
CA TRP A 46 -12.86 -8.71 -0.46
C TRP A 46 -12.19 -8.35 0.88
N ALA A 47 -11.51 -9.31 1.53
CA ALA A 47 -10.64 -8.98 2.66
C ALA A 47 -9.52 -8.06 2.19
N HIS A 48 -9.62 -6.76 2.56
CA HIS A 48 -8.64 -5.72 2.23
C HIS A 48 -7.54 -5.68 3.27
N TRP A 49 -6.33 -5.48 2.80
CA TRP A 49 -5.17 -5.32 3.66
C TRP A 49 -4.25 -4.22 3.11
N SER A 50 -3.51 -3.57 4.00
CA SER A 50 -2.52 -2.54 3.66
C SER A 50 -1.18 -2.85 4.27
N ILE A 51 -0.12 -2.50 3.53
CA ILE A 51 1.27 -2.56 3.99
C ILE A 51 1.92 -1.19 4.03
N VAL A 52 1.36 -0.21 3.32
CA VAL A 52 1.73 1.20 3.36
C VAL A 52 0.46 2.03 3.38
N GLY A 53 0.45 3.09 4.16
CA GLY A 53 -0.53 4.17 4.07
C GLY A 53 0.12 5.52 4.28
N ALA A 54 -0.49 6.56 3.75
CA ALA A 54 -0.04 7.93 3.94
C ALA A 54 -1.22 8.89 4.09
N VAL A 55 -1.06 9.81 5.01
CA VAL A 55 -2.04 10.84 5.38
C VAL A 55 -1.35 12.18 5.55
N GLY A 56 -2.13 13.25 5.64
CA GLY A 56 -1.58 14.58 5.85
C GLY A 56 -2.65 15.64 6.07
N SER A 57 -2.32 16.89 5.76
CA SER A 57 -3.21 18.05 5.86
C SER A 57 -3.78 18.45 4.49
N GLY A 58 -4.64 19.45 4.49
CA GLY A 58 -5.33 19.95 3.29
C GLY A 58 -6.60 19.19 2.93
N ASN A 59 -6.63 17.89 3.11
CA ASN A 59 -7.82 17.05 3.03
C ASN A 59 -7.63 15.77 3.87
N ASP A 60 -8.69 15.00 4.07
CA ASP A 60 -8.68 13.82 4.92
C ASP A 60 -8.38 12.51 4.14
N THR A 61 -7.92 12.59 2.90
CA THR A 61 -7.63 11.40 2.09
C THR A 61 -6.48 10.60 2.71
N GLU A 62 -6.71 9.31 2.91
CA GLU A 62 -5.69 8.32 3.15
C GLU A 62 -5.42 7.55 1.85
N VAL A 63 -4.19 7.55 1.37
CA VAL A 63 -3.77 6.70 0.26
C VAL A 63 -3.12 5.43 0.80
N ARG A 64 -3.45 4.28 0.23
CA ARG A 64 -3.03 2.96 0.70
C ARG A 64 -2.41 2.13 -0.41
N LEU A 65 -1.34 1.45 -0.07
CA LEU A 65 -0.78 0.35 -0.85
C LEU A 65 -0.93 -0.93 -0.06
N GLY A 66 -1.48 -1.94 -0.69
CA GLY A 66 -1.76 -3.22 -0.08
C GLY A 66 -2.42 -4.11 -1.10
N GLY A 67 -3.64 -4.54 -0.83
CA GLY A 67 -4.41 -5.35 -1.75
C GLY A 67 -5.66 -5.94 -1.13
N GLN A 68 -6.13 -7.00 -1.78
CA GLN A 68 -7.29 -7.74 -1.29
C GLN A 68 -7.32 -9.18 -1.78
N TYR A 69 -8.07 -10.01 -1.05
CA TYR A 69 -8.48 -11.33 -1.51
C TYR A 69 -9.70 -11.23 -2.43
N ASP A 70 -9.57 -11.64 -3.68
CA ASP A 70 -10.62 -11.52 -4.69
C ASP A 70 -11.62 -12.70 -4.72
N GLY A 71 -11.51 -13.61 -3.75
CA GLY A 71 -12.26 -14.87 -3.69
C GLY A 71 -11.52 -16.06 -4.26
N SER A 72 -10.37 -15.85 -4.93
CA SER A 72 -9.51 -16.90 -5.47
C SER A 72 -8.05 -16.76 -5.03
N LYS A 73 -7.55 -15.52 -4.97
CA LYS A 73 -6.17 -15.19 -4.63
C LYS A 73 -6.07 -13.77 -4.06
N ASN A 74 -4.95 -13.49 -3.42
CA ASN A 74 -4.58 -12.13 -3.04
C ASN A 74 -3.87 -11.44 -4.20
N ARG A 75 -4.22 -10.18 -4.42
CA ARG A 75 -3.59 -9.30 -5.41
C ARG A 75 -3.14 -8.02 -4.75
N PHE A 76 -2.02 -7.48 -5.19
CA PHE A 76 -1.64 -6.12 -4.84
C PHE A 76 -2.68 -5.13 -5.34
N GLY A 77 -2.78 -4.01 -4.61
CA GLY A 77 -3.73 -2.96 -4.91
C GLY A 77 -3.29 -1.60 -4.40
N VAL A 78 -3.83 -0.58 -5.03
CA VAL A 78 -3.79 0.81 -4.59
C VAL A 78 -5.21 1.21 -4.23
N GLY A 79 -5.39 1.81 -3.07
CA GLY A 79 -6.70 2.26 -2.60
C GLY A 79 -6.62 3.61 -1.93
N THR A 80 -7.78 4.17 -1.71
CA THR A 80 -7.95 5.40 -0.92
C THR A 80 -9.08 5.20 0.07
N ASP A 81 -9.08 6.03 1.11
CA ASP A 81 -10.18 6.14 2.06
C ASP A 81 -10.30 7.59 2.51
N HIS A 82 -11.51 7.97 2.93
CA HIS A 82 -11.82 9.30 3.41
C HIS A 82 -11.62 10.43 2.37
N GLY A 83 -11.77 11.68 2.79
CA GLY A 83 -11.54 12.86 1.98
C GLY A 83 -12.41 12.95 0.72
N PRO A 84 -12.02 13.81 -0.22
CA PRO A 84 -12.76 13.97 -1.46
C PRO A 84 -12.62 12.79 -2.42
N THR A 85 -11.57 11.97 -2.27
CA THR A 85 -11.30 10.82 -3.14
C THR A 85 -12.26 9.66 -2.89
N GLY A 86 -12.74 9.49 -1.65
CA GLY A 86 -13.62 8.39 -1.28
C GLY A 86 -12.90 7.05 -1.10
N ASP A 87 -13.67 5.99 -1.03
CA ASP A 87 -13.18 4.63 -0.77
C ASP A 87 -13.24 3.78 -2.03
N TRP A 88 -12.09 3.35 -2.54
CA TRP A 88 -11.96 2.44 -3.67
C TRP A 88 -10.60 1.75 -3.69
N THR A 89 -10.49 0.68 -4.47
CA THR A 89 -9.23 -0.06 -4.66
C THR A 89 -9.07 -0.47 -6.12
N ASN A 90 -7.93 -0.12 -6.73
CA ASN A 90 -7.46 -0.76 -7.95
C ASN A 90 -6.70 -2.03 -7.57
N LEU A 91 -6.93 -3.11 -8.28
CA LEU A 91 -6.18 -4.35 -8.11
C LEU A 91 -5.26 -4.58 -9.30
N ASP A 92 -4.15 -5.28 -9.05
CA ASP A 92 -3.32 -5.79 -10.15
C ASP A 92 -4.16 -6.69 -11.05
N GLU A 93 -4.32 -6.28 -12.29
CA GLU A 93 -5.13 -7.00 -13.28
C GLU A 93 -4.45 -8.23 -13.85
N ASP A 94 -3.13 -8.39 -13.69
CA ASP A 94 -2.42 -9.56 -14.18
C ASP A 94 -2.80 -10.80 -13.35
N PRO A 95 -3.54 -11.76 -13.95
CA PRO A 95 -3.93 -12.97 -13.24
C PRO A 95 -2.74 -13.89 -12.91
N GLY A 96 -1.59 -13.67 -13.52
CA GLY A 96 -0.35 -14.40 -13.26
C GLY A 96 0.41 -13.92 -12.02
N ASN A 97 0.02 -12.81 -11.40
CA ASN A 97 0.72 -12.17 -10.30
C ASN A 97 -0.05 -12.27 -8.95
N PRO A 98 -0.23 -13.44 -8.35
CA PRO A 98 -0.72 -13.50 -6.97
C PRO A 98 0.35 -12.93 -6.03
N VAL A 99 -0.07 -12.31 -4.93
CA VAL A 99 0.85 -11.89 -3.87
C VAL A 99 1.63 -13.12 -3.38
N PRO A 100 2.98 -13.12 -3.46
CA PRO A 100 3.76 -14.26 -3.00
C PRO A 100 3.74 -14.37 -1.48
N VAL A 101 3.78 -15.60 -1.00
CA VAL A 101 4.00 -15.96 0.39
C VAL A 101 5.33 -16.71 0.51
N ASP A 102 5.88 -16.79 1.71
CA ASP A 102 7.15 -17.48 2.01
C ASP A 102 8.34 -17.02 1.15
N SER A 103 8.30 -15.76 0.69
CA SER A 103 9.40 -15.16 -0.08
C SER A 103 9.46 -13.66 0.11
N TRP A 104 10.67 -13.10 0.07
CA TRP A 104 10.86 -11.65 0.09
C TRP A 104 10.47 -11.05 -1.26
N VAL A 105 9.72 -9.96 -1.19
CA VAL A 105 9.31 -9.14 -2.33
C VAL A 105 9.80 -7.71 -2.11
N CYS A 106 10.43 -7.13 -3.09
CA CYS A 106 10.73 -5.70 -3.07
C CYS A 106 9.50 -4.91 -3.55
N VAL A 107 8.96 -4.09 -2.69
CA VAL A 107 7.88 -3.15 -3.01
C VAL A 107 8.46 -1.75 -3.06
N GLU A 108 8.19 -1.03 -4.16
CA GLU A 108 8.48 0.39 -4.28
C GLU A 108 7.22 1.16 -4.62
N TRP A 109 7.16 2.40 -4.21
CA TRP A 109 6.04 3.28 -4.56
C TRP A 109 6.47 4.73 -4.73
N LEU A 110 5.67 5.45 -5.49
CA LEU A 110 5.65 6.90 -5.55
C LEU A 110 4.32 7.39 -4.99
N HIS A 111 4.38 8.37 -4.10
CA HIS A 111 3.26 9.26 -3.82
C HIS A 111 3.66 10.68 -4.20
N ASP A 112 2.95 11.27 -5.14
CA ASP A 112 3.15 12.63 -5.63
C ASP A 112 1.86 13.43 -5.42
N GLY A 113 1.75 14.08 -4.26
CA GLY A 113 0.59 14.92 -3.93
C GLY A 113 0.54 16.22 -4.72
N GLY A 114 1.66 16.62 -5.36
CA GLY A 114 1.66 17.78 -6.26
C GLY A 114 1.06 17.48 -7.63
N ALA A 115 1.03 16.22 -8.03
CA ALA A 115 0.46 15.74 -9.29
C ALA A 115 -0.80 14.86 -9.08
N ASP A 116 -1.20 14.60 -7.84
CA ASP A 116 -2.24 13.62 -7.50
C ASP A 116 -1.97 12.26 -8.17
N GLU A 117 -0.77 11.72 -7.95
CA GLU A 117 -0.29 10.51 -8.62
C GLU A 117 0.21 9.48 -7.60
N THR A 118 -0.15 8.20 -7.80
CA THR A 118 0.44 7.06 -7.12
C THR A 118 0.92 6.03 -8.13
N ARG A 119 2.13 5.51 -7.92
CA ARG A 119 2.71 4.43 -8.74
C ARG A 119 3.19 3.30 -7.84
N PHE A 120 3.04 2.08 -8.30
CA PHE A 120 3.44 0.87 -7.59
C PHE A 120 4.34 0.00 -8.44
N PHE A 121 5.39 -0.53 -7.81
CA PHE A 121 6.36 -1.41 -8.41
C PHE A 121 6.56 -2.64 -7.53
N TRP A 122 6.69 -3.79 -8.18
CA TRP A 122 7.01 -5.04 -7.54
C TRP A 122 8.25 -5.65 -8.18
N ASP A 123 9.28 -5.95 -7.37
CA ASP A 123 10.59 -6.42 -7.82
C ASP A 123 11.18 -5.57 -8.96
N GLY A 124 11.00 -4.24 -8.84
CA GLY A 124 11.50 -3.24 -9.78
C GLY A 124 10.66 -3.03 -11.04
N VAL A 125 9.60 -3.83 -11.24
CA VAL A 125 8.68 -3.73 -12.37
C VAL A 125 7.46 -2.92 -11.99
N GLU A 126 7.14 -1.89 -12.78
CA GLU A 126 5.91 -1.11 -12.59
C GLU A 126 4.69 -1.93 -12.99
N HIS A 127 3.63 -1.83 -12.19
CA HIS A 127 2.33 -2.44 -12.46
C HIS A 127 1.38 -1.37 -12.99
N PRO A 128 1.10 -1.34 -14.32
CA PRO A 128 0.32 -0.25 -14.93
C PRO A 128 -1.10 -0.10 -14.39
N SER A 129 -1.75 -1.20 -13.99
CA SER A 129 -3.08 -1.18 -13.37
C SER A 129 -3.11 -0.53 -11.99
N LEU A 130 -1.92 -0.36 -11.37
CA LEU A 130 -1.72 0.27 -10.07
C LEU A 130 -1.08 1.67 -10.17
N HIS A 131 -0.97 2.20 -11.36
CA HIS A 131 -0.63 3.60 -11.62
C HIS A 131 -1.93 4.40 -11.63
N THR A 132 -2.12 5.27 -10.66
CA THR A 132 -3.34 6.08 -10.50
C THR A 132 -3.00 7.56 -10.58
N THR A 133 -3.89 8.32 -11.21
CA THR A 133 -3.75 9.77 -11.40
C THR A 133 -5.12 10.45 -11.21
N ALA A 134 -5.14 11.78 -11.16
CA ALA A 134 -6.38 12.56 -11.09
C ALA A 134 -7.38 12.27 -12.22
N THR A 135 -6.95 11.71 -13.35
CA THR A 135 -7.79 11.45 -14.53
C THR A 135 -7.91 9.97 -14.90
N ASP A 136 -7.14 9.10 -14.24
CA ASP A 136 -7.17 7.65 -14.44
C ASP A 136 -6.98 6.95 -13.09
N HIS A 137 -8.08 6.49 -12.51
CA HIS A 137 -8.12 5.86 -11.20
C HIS A 137 -9.33 4.94 -11.09
N GLY A 138 -9.36 4.09 -10.05
CA GLY A 138 -10.52 3.26 -9.74
C GLY A 138 -11.69 4.06 -9.20
N GLY A 139 -12.79 3.34 -8.98
CA GLY A 139 -14.04 3.96 -8.56
C GLY A 139 -14.72 4.76 -9.68
N PRO A 140 -15.78 5.52 -9.35
CA PRO A 140 -16.43 6.37 -10.33
C PRO A 140 -15.52 7.49 -10.79
N GLN A 141 -15.32 7.66 -12.09
CA GLN A 141 -14.49 8.73 -12.66
C GLN A 141 -15.01 10.15 -12.37
N SER A 142 -16.21 10.27 -11.81
CA SER A 142 -16.76 11.53 -11.30
C SER A 142 -16.26 11.92 -9.92
N GLN A 143 -15.64 11.00 -9.19
CA GLN A 143 -14.95 11.30 -7.93
C GLN A 143 -13.64 12.03 -8.23
N GLN A 144 -13.20 12.81 -7.27
CA GLN A 144 -11.88 13.43 -7.34
C GLN A 144 -10.84 12.46 -6.82
N TYR A 145 -9.72 12.34 -7.50
CA TYR A 145 -8.50 11.73 -6.94
C TYR A 145 -7.59 12.87 -6.53
N VAL A 146 -7.51 13.11 -5.22
CA VAL A 146 -6.75 14.21 -4.62
C VAL A 146 -6.00 13.67 -3.42
N LEU A 147 -4.69 13.83 -3.44
CA LEU A 147 -3.82 13.41 -2.35
C LEU A 147 -3.63 14.55 -1.32
N PRO A 148 -3.36 14.25 -0.05
CA PRO A 148 -3.13 15.27 0.96
C PRO A 148 -1.73 15.91 0.83
N ASP A 149 -1.50 16.99 1.56
CA ASP A 149 -0.15 17.44 1.88
C ASP A 149 0.42 16.45 2.91
N PHE A 150 1.25 15.52 2.47
CA PHE A 150 1.71 14.40 3.28
C PHE A 150 2.46 14.84 4.53
N GLU A 151 2.10 14.27 5.68
CA GLU A 151 2.71 14.52 6.99
C GLU A 151 3.13 13.25 7.70
N ASP A 152 2.54 12.11 7.33
CA ASP A 152 2.84 10.80 7.91
C ASP A 152 2.73 9.71 6.85
N VAL A 153 3.70 8.82 6.85
CA VAL A 153 3.65 7.54 6.15
C VAL A 153 3.82 6.41 7.16
N PHE A 154 2.99 5.38 7.06
CA PHE A 154 3.12 4.20 7.88
C PHE A 154 3.38 2.97 7.03
N VAL A 155 4.15 2.04 7.57
CA VAL A 155 4.41 0.71 7.00
C VAL A 155 4.11 -0.36 8.04
N GLY A 156 3.66 -1.52 7.60
CA GLY A 156 3.34 -2.63 8.49
C GLY A 156 2.27 -3.54 7.91
N TRP A 157 1.36 -3.97 8.77
CA TRP A 157 0.23 -4.80 8.38
C TRP A 157 -1.07 -4.28 8.98
N TRP A 158 -2.05 -4.08 8.15
CA TRP A 158 -3.41 -3.72 8.56
C TRP A 158 -4.43 -4.50 7.73
N LEU A 159 -5.27 -5.28 8.39
CA LEU A 159 -6.38 -6.02 7.78
C LEU A 159 -7.71 -5.44 8.27
N TYR A 160 -8.58 -5.09 7.33
CA TYR A 160 -9.79 -4.31 7.63
C TYR A 160 -11.01 -5.16 7.97
N GLN A 161 -11.16 -6.33 7.37
CA GLN A 161 -12.33 -7.17 7.53
C GLN A 161 -12.20 -8.14 8.72
N PRO A 162 -13.20 -8.21 9.62
CA PRO A 162 -13.23 -9.23 10.66
C PRO A 162 -13.61 -10.60 10.13
N GLY A 163 -13.34 -11.63 10.92
CA GLY A 163 -13.70 -13.02 10.60
C GLY A 163 -12.85 -13.64 9.50
N THR A 164 -11.57 -13.24 9.42
CA THR A 164 -10.65 -13.69 8.39
C THR A 164 -10.15 -15.11 8.64
N THR A 165 -9.75 -15.76 7.56
CA THR A 165 -9.06 -17.06 7.56
C THR A 165 -7.72 -16.90 6.83
N PRO A 166 -6.57 -17.27 7.45
CA PRO A 166 -6.45 -17.67 8.86
C PRO A 166 -6.79 -16.51 9.81
N GLY A 167 -6.95 -16.78 11.09
CA GLY A 167 -7.30 -15.78 12.10
C GLY A 167 -6.10 -15.02 12.69
N GLN A 168 -4.90 -15.21 12.12
CA GLN A 168 -3.68 -14.50 12.53
C GLN A 168 -2.75 -14.34 11.33
N PHE A 169 -1.95 -13.28 11.34
CA PHE A 169 -1.05 -12.90 10.26
C PHE A 169 0.30 -12.47 10.81
N ASP A 170 1.34 -12.93 10.14
CA ASP A 170 2.73 -12.60 10.41
C ASP A 170 3.35 -12.01 9.13
N VAL A 171 3.85 -10.78 9.25
CA VAL A 171 4.50 -10.06 8.14
C VAL A 171 5.84 -9.55 8.62
N TRP A 172 6.89 -9.73 7.84
CA TRP A 172 8.19 -9.15 8.10
C TRP A 172 8.50 -8.09 7.06
N ILE A 173 9.05 -6.98 7.52
CA ILE A 173 9.49 -5.86 6.67
C ILE A 173 10.94 -5.55 7.00
N ASP A 174 11.73 -5.34 5.95
CA ASP A 174 13.13 -4.96 6.04
C ASP A 174 13.48 -3.85 5.04
N GLU A 175 14.62 -3.19 5.25
CA GLU A 175 15.19 -2.22 4.32
C GLU A 175 14.22 -1.11 3.90
N VAL A 176 13.38 -0.62 4.84
CA VAL A 176 12.49 0.52 4.58
C VAL A 176 13.33 1.75 4.30
N ALA A 177 13.10 2.39 3.16
CA ALA A 177 13.74 3.62 2.76
C ALA A 177 12.72 4.58 2.15
N LEU A 178 12.90 5.88 2.42
CA LEU A 178 12.10 6.96 1.87
C LEU A 178 13.06 8.01 1.30
N ASP A 179 12.82 8.49 0.07
CA ASP A 179 13.72 9.39 -0.65
C ASP A 179 12.91 10.32 -1.57
N ASP A 180 13.53 11.38 -2.09
CA ASP A 180 12.96 12.27 -3.10
C ASP A 180 13.07 11.72 -4.53
N SER A 181 13.83 10.65 -4.70
CA SER A 181 14.08 9.96 -5.97
C SER A 181 13.84 8.45 -5.83
N ARG A 182 13.59 7.77 -6.96
CA ARG A 182 13.38 6.33 -6.98
C ARG A 182 14.59 5.58 -6.47
N ILE A 183 14.37 4.69 -5.49
CA ILE A 183 15.42 4.00 -4.75
C ILE A 183 15.90 2.75 -5.48
N GLY A 184 14.98 1.98 -6.07
CA GLY A 184 15.27 0.69 -6.69
C GLY A 184 15.37 -0.46 -5.71
N CYS A 185 15.26 -1.68 -6.22
CA CYS A 185 15.30 -2.93 -5.44
C CYS A 185 16.71 -3.51 -5.24
N SER A 186 17.74 -2.86 -5.76
CA SER A 186 19.14 -3.30 -5.55
C SER A 186 19.60 -2.89 -4.15
N LEU A 187 20.14 -3.84 -3.41
CA LEU A 187 20.79 -3.64 -2.10
C LEU A 187 22.29 -3.43 -2.29
#